data_42cf72beef454b151608f3e918d2a7e6
#
_entry.id   42cf72beef454b151608f3e918d2a7e6
#
_cell.length_a   1.000
_cell.length_b   1.000
_cell.length_c   1.000
_cell.angle_alpha   90.00
_cell.angle_beta   90.00
_cell.angle_gamma   90.00
#
_symmetry.space_group_name_H-M   'P 1'
#
loop_
_entity.id
_entity.type
_entity.pdbx_description
1 polymer ?
#
loop_
_entity_poly.entity_id
_entity_poly.type
_entity_poly.pdbx_seq_one_letter_code
_entity_poly.pdbx_strand_id
1 'polypeptide(L)'
;MTPDELEALTRRPDPGPHRTTIQIDGVATETLADLPPRRDGLLFVGLNPSPVSVSAGHYHQGRIGQRFWRRLMLTGIIPAGTEIATADDALVAAGHGITDLIKRPTPRDEATDEALREGVGPLWQKIALWRPGAVVFIYKRGAEIAAGRSLDEPWGQLVGVALGGRPCFLMPGPYAPTEQVDQGLNLLRNLAASLPVDRP
;
A
#
# COMPACT_ATOMS: atom_id res chain seq x y z
N MET A 1 -0.18 4.48 23.15
CA MET A 1 -1.33 4.53 22.21
C MET A 1 -2.60 4.51 23.04
N THR A 2 -3.40 5.55 22.94
CA THR A 2 -4.68 5.66 23.63
C THR A 2 -5.77 4.83 22.92
N PRO A 3 -6.92 4.50 23.58
CA PRO A 3 -8.04 3.84 22.92
C PRO A 3 -8.52 4.60 21.66
N ASP A 4 -8.57 5.93 21.71
CA ASP A 4 -8.99 6.78 20.60
C ASP A 4 -8.00 6.74 19.43
N GLU A 5 -6.69 6.73 19.73
CA GLU A 5 -5.65 6.52 18.70
C GLU A 5 -5.76 5.14 18.06
N LEU A 6 -6.08 4.10 18.86
CA LEU A 6 -6.28 2.76 18.36
C LEU A 6 -7.51 2.66 17.46
N GLU A 7 -8.61 3.28 17.88
CA GLU A 7 -9.84 3.34 17.08
C GLU A 7 -9.59 4.07 15.75
N ALA A 8 -8.92 5.24 15.79
CA ALA A 8 -8.58 5.99 14.59
C ALA A 8 -7.72 5.20 13.60
N LEU A 9 -6.79 4.36 14.11
CA LEU A 9 -5.92 3.51 13.28
C LEU A 9 -6.60 2.25 12.73
N THR A 10 -7.68 1.81 13.37
CA THR A 10 -8.41 0.58 12.96
C THR A 10 -9.68 0.87 12.20
N ARG A 11 -10.22 2.07 12.34
CA ARG A 11 -11.46 2.48 11.67
C ARG A 11 -11.24 2.50 10.15
N ARG A 12 -12.10 1.79 9.45
CA ARG A 12 -12.13 1.87 7.99
C ARG A 12 -12.82 3.19 7.62
N PRO A 13 -12.19 4.00 6.78
CA PRO A 13 -12.78 5.27 6.38
C PRO A 13 -14.04 5.06 5.53
N ASP A 14 -14.93 6.02 5.61
CA ASP A 14 -16.04 6.13 4.66
C ASP A 14 -15.47 6.46 3.26
N PRO A 15 -16.18 6.11 2.18
CA PRO A 15 -15.79 6.52 0.83
C PRO A 15 -15.64 8.04 0.71
N GLY A 16 -14.63 8.47 -0.04
CA GLY A 16 -14.38 9.89 -0.29
C GLY A 16 -12.92 10.30 -0.11
N PRO A 17 -12.63 11.60 -0.07
CA PRO A 17 -11.27 12.08 0.10
C PRO A 17 -10.65 11.65 1.43
N HIS A 18 -9.52 10.97 1.37
CA HIS A 18 -8.81 10.42 2.53
C HIS A 18 -7.69 11.34 3.03
N ARG A 19 -7.88 12.66 2.96
CA ARG A 19 -6.92 13.62 3.50
C ARG A 19 -6.94 13.65 5.02
N THR A 20 -5.76 13.81 5.59
CA THR A 20 -5.57 14.02 7.02
C THR A 20 -4.43 14.99 7.25
N THR A 21 -4.37 15.58 8.44
CA THR A 21 -3.27 16.45 8.86
C THR A 21 -2.53 15.80 10.01
N ILE A 22 -1.22 15.68 9.89
CA ILE A 22 -0.35 15.14 10.94
C ILE A 22 0.79 16.11 11.25
N GLN A 23 1.43 15.94 12.39
CA GLN A 23 2.63 16.69 12.74
C GLN A 23 3.87 15.98 12.17
N ILE A 24 4.62 16.70 11.34
CA ILE A 24 5.93 16.23 10.83
C ILE A 24 6.95 17.31 11.20
N ASP A 25 7.92 16.98 12.04
CA ASP A 25 8.93 17.91 12.56
C ASP A 25 8.31 19.18 13.18
N GLY A 26 7.20 19.03 13.89
CA GLY A 26 6.47 20.14 14.50
C GLY A 26 5.65 21.00 13.53
N VAL A 27 5.57 20.62 12.26
CA VAL A 27 4.79 21.33 11.23
C VAL A 27 3.54 20.54 10.89
N ALA A 28 2.37 21.19 10.97
CA ALA A 28 1.11 20.59 10.51
C ALA A 28 1.15 20.36 9.00
N THR A 29 1.12 19.11 8.58
CA THR A 29 1.31 18.69 7.18
C THR A 29 0.10 17.91 6.71
N GLU A 30 -0.54 18.37 5.64
CA GLU A 30 -1.60 17.62 4.98
C GLU A 30 -1.01 16.42 4.22
N THR A 31 -1.64 15.27 4.39
CA THR A 31 -1.21 13.99 3.78
C THR A 31 -2.42 13.08 3.52
N LEU A 32 -2.17 11.83 3.12
CA LEU A 32 -3.20 10.82 3.01
C LEU A 32 -3.28 9.97 4.29
N ALA A 33 -4.50 9.74 4.76
CA ALA A 33 -4.77 8.80 5.85
C ALA A 33 -4.41 7.37 5.42
N ASP A 34 -4.09 6.53 6.39
CA ASP A 34 -3.97 5.10 6.14
C ASP A 34 -5.36 4.48 5.90
N LEU A 35 -5.43 3.53 4.99
CA LEU A 35 -6.65 2.78 4.70
C LEU A 35 -6.44 1.33 5.16
N PRO A 36 -6.89 0.96 6.37
CA PRO A 36 -6.68 -0.37 6.91
C PRO A 36 -7.40 -1.45 6.08
N PRO A 37 -6.77 -2.63 5.85
CA PRO A 37 -7.48 -3.77 5.30
C PRO A 37 -8.46 -4.36 6.33
N ARG A 38 -9.39 -5.20 5.89
CA ARG A 38 -10.00 -6.19 6.78
C ARG A 38 -8.93 -7.17 7.25
N ARG A 39 -9.17 -7.83 8.37
CA ARG A 39 -8.30 -8.92 8.81
C ARG A 39 -8.12 -9.93 7.67
N ASP A 40 -6.89 -10.35 7.48
CA ASP A 40 -6.46 -11.27 6.41
C ASP A 40 -6.61 -10.72 4.97
N GLY A 41 -7.01 -9.44 4.79
CA GLY A 41 -6.93 -8.76 3.49
C GLY A 41 -5.50 -8.42 3.08
N LEU A 42 -5.29 -8.03 1.84
CA LEU A 42 -3.99 -7.52 1.37
C LEU A 42 -3.74 -6.10 1.93
N LEU A 43 -2.51 -5.84 2.36
CA LEU A 43 -2.02 -4.51 2.66
C LEU A 43 -1.03 -4.06 1.59
N PHE A 44 -1.39 -3.10 0.78
CA PHE A 44 -0.49 -2.48 -0.19
C PHE A 44 0.35 -1.39 0.47
N VAL A 45 1.65 -1.37 0.16
CA VAL A 45 2.61 -0.45 0.77
C VAL A 45 3.33 0.35 -0.31
N GLY A 46 3.07 1.67 -0.35
CA GLY A 46 3.80 2.65 -1.15
C GLY A 46 5.03 3.20 -0.43
N LEU A 47 5.72 4.15 -1.03
CA LEU A 47 6.85 4.83 -0.41
C LEU A 47 6.38 6.03 0.40
N ASN A 48 5.71 6.96 -0.27
CA ASN A 48 5.22 8.23 0.28
C ASN A 48 4.09 8.79 -0.59
N PRO A 49 3.21 9.62 -0.04
CA PRO A 49 2.20 10.31 -0.83
C PRO A 49 2.84 11.29 -1.81
N SER A 50 2.34 11.37 -3.03
CA SER A 50 2.70 12.46 -3.94
C SER A 50 1.82 13.68 -3.68
N PRO A 51 2.29 14.92 -3.93
CA PRO A 51 1.46 16.13 -3.81
C PRO A 51 0.17 16.06 -4.63
N VAL A 52 0.23 15.43 -5.82
CA VAL A 52 -0.96 15.22 -6.68
C VAL A 52 -1.97 14.31 -5.99
N SER A 53 -1.54 13.25 -5.33
CA SER A 53 -2.42 12.33 -4.60
C SER A 53 -3.04 13.00 -3.37
N VAL A 54 -2.26 13.78 -2.62
CA VAL A 54 -2.77 14.56 -1.47
C VAL A 54 -3.80 15.57 -1.92
N SER A 55 -3.52 16.35 -2.97
CA SER A 55 -4.46 17.34 -3.52
C SER A 55 -5.78 16.69 -3.99
N ALA A 56 -5.70 15.50 -4.59
CA ALA A 56 -6.88 14.74 -4.98
C ALA A 56 -7.61 14.11 -3.78
N GLY A 57 -6.91 13.85 -2.68
CA GLY A 57 -7.43 13.13 -1.52
C GLY A 57 -7.45 11.60 -1.71
N HIS A 58 -6.81 11.07 -2.75
CA HIS A 58 -6.84 9.66 -3.11
C HIS A 58 -5.45 9.15 -3.49
N TYR A 59 -5.17 7.89 -3.19
CA TYR A 59 -3.88 7.26 -3.46
C TYR A 59 -3.58 7.12 -4.96
N HIS A 60 -2.31 7.28 -5.33
CA HIS A 60 -1.79 6.99 -6.67
C HIS A 60 -2.50 7.74 -7.82
N GLN A 61 -2.78 9.03 -7.65
CA GLN A 61 -3.46 9.85 -8.67
C GLN A 61 -2.53 10.40 -9.76
N GLY A 62 -1.23 10.42 -9.54
CA GLY A 62 -0.26 10.79 -10.56
C GLY A 62 -0.21 9.79 -11.73
N ARG A 63 0.22 10.26 -12.92
CA ARG A 63 0.25 9.46 -14.17
C ARG A 63 0.88 8.07 -14.03
N ILE A 64 1.96 7.94 -13.26
CA ILE A 64 2.62 6.65 -12.99
C ILE A 64 1.82 5.84 -11.97
N GLY A 65 1.32 6.50 -10.92
CA GLY A 65 0.50 5.87 -9.87
C GLY A 65 -0.79 5.25 -10.42
N GLN A 66 -1.42 5.87 -11.41
CA GLN A 66 -2.62 5.32 -12.04
C GLN A 66 -2.40 3.94 -12.69
N ARG A 67 -1.15 3.57 -13.05
CA ARG A 67 -0.84 2.22 -13.54
C ARG A 67 -1.07 1.15 -12.47
N PHE A 68 -0.86 1.49 -11.20
CA PHE A 68 -1.15 0.60 -10.09
C PHE A 68 -2.62 0.20 -10.07
N TRP A 69 -3.54 1.17 -10.16
CA TRP A 69 -4.98 0.90 -10.16
C TRP A 69 -5.41 0.08 -11.37
N ARG A 70 -4.94 0.42 -12.57
CA ARG A 70 -5.24 -0.37 -13.78
C ARG A 70 -4.79 -1.82 -13.66
N ARG A 71 -3.64 -2.06 -13.02
CA ARG A 71 -3.15 -3.42 -12.75
C ARG A 71 -4.02 -4.16 -11.74
N LEU A 72 -4.50 -3.51 -10.69
CA LEU A 72 -5.41 -4.13 -9.75
C LEU A 72 -6.77 -4.49 -10.40
N MET A 73 -7.27 -3.69 -11.31
CA MET A 73 -8.44 -4.05 -12.12
C MET A 73 -8.20 -5.32 -12.96
N LEU A 74 -7.00 -5.47 -13.55
CA LEU A 74 -6.64 -6.67 -14.30
C LEU A 74 -6.55 -7.93 -13.43
N THR A 75 -6.23 -7.81 -12.17
CA THR A 75 -6.23 -8.95 -11.22
C THR A 75 -7.62 -9.31 -10.72
N GLY A 76 -8.60 -8.43 -10.85
CA GLY A 76 -9.90 -8.59 -10.22
C GLY A 76 -9.93 -8.31 -8.70
N ILE A 77 -8.83 -7.81 -8.12
CA ILE A 77 -8.78 -7.37 -6.71
C ILE A 77 -9.73 -6.20 -6.48
N ILE A 78 -9.83 -5.30 -7.47
CA ILE A 78 -10.90 -4.31 -7.55
C ILE A 78 -11.69 -4.52 -8.84
N PRO A 79 -12.98 -4.12 -8.91
CA PRO A 79 -13.80 -4.32 -10.10
C PRO A 79 -13.18 -3.72 -11.36
N ALA A 80 -13.34 -4.40 -12.49
CA ALA A 80 -13.01 -3.83 -13.79
C ALA A 80 -13.89 -2.60 -14.06
N GLY A 81 -13.29 -1.54 -14.61
CA GLY A 81 -14.01 -0.28 -14.87
C GLY A 81 -14.13 0.65 -13.66
N THR A 82 -13.51 0.32 -12.52
CA THR A 82 -13.42 1.25 -11.39
C THR A 82 -12.81 2.58 -11.83
N GLU A 83 -13.41 3.69 -11.43
CA GLU A 83 -12.84 5.02 -11.65
C GLU A 83 -11.54 5.18 -10.86
N ILE A 84 -10.48 5.62 -11.56
CA ILE A 84 -9.16 5.78 -10.93
C ILE A 84 -9.20 6.83 -9.82
N ALA A 85 -10.03 7.84 -9.96
CA ALA A 85 -10.16 8.92 -8.99
C ALA A 85 -10.57 8.44 -7.58
N THR A 86 -11.29 7.32 -7.51
CA THR A 86 -11.83 6.73 -6.26
C THR A 86 -11.47 5.24 -6.13
N ALA A 87 -10.39 4.81 -6.77
CA ALA A 87 -10.02 3.39 -6.82
C ALA A 87 -9.59 2.84 -5.45
N ASP A 88 -9.10 3.67 -4.55
CA ASP A 88 -8.82 3.32 -3.16
C ASP A 88 -10.10 3.03 -2.35
N ASP A 89 -11.22 3.70 -2.62
CA ASP A 89 -12.52 3.34 -2.04
C ASP A 89 -12.93 1.92 -2.46
N ALA A 90 -12.76 1.59 -3.74
CA ALA A 90 -13.04 0.25 -4.26
C ALA A 90 -12.10 -0.81 -3.62
N LEU A 91 -10.84 -0.48 -3.39
CA LEU A 91 -9.88 -1.34 -2.69
C LEU A 91 -10.33 -1.62 -1.26
N VAL A 92 -10.73 -0.58 -0.53
CA VAL A 92 -11.26 -0.69 0.84
C VAL A 92 -12.56 -1.49 0.84
N ALA A 93 -13.47 -1.25 -0.09
CA ALA A 93 -14.72 -2.02 -0.20
C ALA A 93 -14.46 -3.51 -0.42
N ALA A 94 -13.42 -3.85 -1.22
CA ALA A 94 -12.98 -5.24 -1.44
C ALA A 94 -12.31 -5.90 -0.23
N GLY A 95 -12.12 -5.18 0.88
CA GLY A 95 -11.51 -5.73 2.10
C GLY A 95 -9.99 -5.59 2.18
N HIS A 96 -9.38 -4.91 1.23
CA HIS A 96 -7.95 -4.65 1.19
C HIS A 96 -7.62 -3.26 1.72
N GLY A 97 -6.34 -2.97 1.95
CA GLY A 97 -5.90 -1.68 2.47
C GLY A 97 -4.66 -1.17 1.76
N ILE A 98 -4.36 0.11 2.00
CA ILE A 98 -3.18 0.77 1.47
C ILE A 98 -2.58 1.74 2.48
N THR A 99 -1.27 1.79 2.52
CA THR A 99 -0.48 2.73 3.32
C THR A 99 0.80 3.11 2.57
N ASP A 100 1.51 4.09 3.07
CA ASP A 100 2.87 4.42 2.66
C ASP A 100 3.85 4.20 3.81
N LEU A 101 5.13 3.94 3.49
CA LEU A 101 6.20 3.83 4.49
C LEU A 101 6.31 5.10 5.30
N ILE A 102 6.32 6.26 4.63
CA ILE A 102 6.32 7.56 5.29
C ILE A 102 5.11 8.40 4.86
N LYS A 103 4.71 9.32 5.71
CA LYS A 103 3.54 10.18 5.47
C LYS A 103 3.90 11.59 4.98
N ARG A 104 5.19 11.90 4.87
CA ARG A 104 5.64 13.19 4.31
C ARG A 104 5.42 13.20 2.79
N PRO A 105 4.57 14.10 2.27
CA PRO A 105 4.42 14.23 0.83
C PRO A 105 5.70 14.77 0.22
N THR A 106 6.22 14.08 -0.80
CA THR A 106 7.34 14.56 -1.61
C THR A 106 7.05 14.36 -3.10
N PRO A 107 7.49 15.28 -3.96
CA PRO A 107 7.39 15.08 -5.40
C PRO A 107 8.35 13.96 -5.85
N ARG A 108 7.92 13.14 -6.79
CA ARG A 108 8.73 12.06 -7.41
C ARG A 108 9.37 11.13 -6.36
N ASP A 109 10.65 10.78 -6.58
CA ASP A 109 11.44 9.87 -5.74
C ASP A 109 12.36 10.63 -4.75
N GLU A 110 11.94 11.80 -4.27
CA GLU A 110 12.75 12.64 -3.38
C GLU A 110 12.78 12.15 -1.93
N ALA A 111 11.98 11.15 -1.58
CA ALA A 111 12.09 10.50 -0.27
C ALA A 111 13.46 9.82 -0.13
N THR A 112 14.22 10.18 0.91
CA THR A 112 15.54 9.59 1.18
C THR A 112 15.38 8.17 1.75
N ASP A 113 16.41 7.33 1.58
CA ASP A 113 16.41 5.99 2.19
C ASP A 113 16.38 6.05 3.72
N GLU A 114 16.96 7.08 4.30
CA GLU A 114 16.94 7.31 5.75
C GLU A 114 15.50 7.54 6.24
N ALA A 115 14.79 8.48 5.63
CA ALA A 115 13.39 8.73 5.95
C ALA A 115 12.52 7.47 5.75
N LEU A 116 12.75 6.71 4.68
CA LEU A 116 12.01 5.47 4.45
C LEU A 116 12.31 4.41 5.52
N ARG A 117 13.56 4.31 6.01
CA ARG A 117 13.92 3.40 7.12
C ARG A 117 13.20 3.76 8.41
N GLU A 118 13.04 5.05 8.71
CA GLU A 118 12.25 5.50 9.86
C GLU A 118 10.79 5.04 9.79
N GLY A 119 10.24 4.92 8.59
CA GLY A 119 8.88 4.42 8.36
C GLY A 119 8.68 2.93 8.60
N VAL A 120 9.76 2.13 8.71
CA VAL A 120 9.65 0.67 8.88
C VAL A 120 9.05 0.30 10.24
N GLY A 121 9.46 0.97 11.31
CA GLY A 121 8.90 0.74 12.66
C GLY A 121 7.38 0.96 12.71
N PRO A 122 6.88 2.12 12.27
CA PRO A 122 5.45 2.37 12.11
C PRO A 122 4.72 1.36 11.22
N LEU A 123 5.32 0.91 10.12
CA LEU A 123 4.73 -0.13 9.27
C LEU A 123 4.56 -1.46 10.04
N TRP A 124 5.55 -1.86 10.84
CA TRP A 124 5.44 -3.06 11.67
C TRP A 124 4.29 -2.96 12.68
N GLN A 125 4.10 -1.80 13.30
CA GLN A 125 2.98 -1.56 14.22
C GLN A 125 1.63 -1.71 13.51
N LYS A 126 1.48 -1.14 12.31
CA LYS A 126 0.28 -1.27 11.49
C LYS A 126 0.00 -2.72 11.11
N ILE A 127 1.02 -3.48 10.70
CA ILE A 127 0.88 -4.91 10.36
C ILE A 127 0.44 -5.72 11.59
N ALA A 128 1.02 -5.46 12.75
CA ALA A 128 0.64 -6.14 13.99
C ALA A 128 -0.82 -5.85 14.39
N LEU A 129 -1.26 -4.61 14.19
CA LEU A 129 -2.60 -4.15 14.52
C LEU A 129 -3.65 -4.67 13.52
N TRP A 130 -3.42 -4.46 12.23
CA TRP A 130 -4.41 -4.75 11.19
C TRP A 130 -4.43 -6.22 10.78
N ARG A 131 -3.37 -6.96 11.02
CA ARG A 131 -3.24 -8.40 10.73
C ARG A 131 -3.60 -8.74 9.27
N PRO A 132 -2.96 -8.09 8.27
CA PRO A 132 -3.21 -8.43 6.88
C PRO A 132 -2.85 -9.89 6.59
N GLY A 133 -3.46 -10.51 5.60
CA GLY A 133 -3.09 -11.84 5.13
C GLY A 133 -1.73 -11.85 4.42
N ALA A 134 -1.41 -10.77 3.72
CA ALA A 134 -0.11 -10.54 3.10
C ALA A 134 0.20 -9.05 2.96
N VAL A 135 1.50 -8.70 2.90
CA VAL A 135 2.00 -7.36 2.65
C VAL A 135 2.49 -7.26 1.21
N VAL A 136 1.95 -6.34 0.44
CA VAL A 136 2.26 -6.17 -0.99
C VAL A 136 2.99 -4.85 -1.21
N PHE A 137 4.29 -4.91 -1.45
CA PHE A 137 5.07 -3.73 -1.80
C PHE A 137 4.83 -3.33 -3.25
N ILE A 138 4.53 -2.05 -3.47
CA ILE A 138 4.29 -1.49 -4.80
C ILE A 138 5.63 -1.21 -5.51
N TYR A 139 6.68 -0.92 -4.74
CA TYR A 139 8.00 -0.55 -5.24
C TYR A 139 9.11 -1.39 -4.58
N LYS A 140 10.06 -1.88 -5.38
CA LYS A 140 11.19 -2.71 -4.92
C LYS A 140 12.00 -2.00 -3.82
N ARG A 141 12.27 -0.70 -3.99
CA ARG A 141 12.99 0.10 -2.98
C ARG A 141 12.36 0.02 -1.59
N GLY A 142 11.03 0.10 -1.50
CA GLY A 142 10.32 -0.03 -0.22
C GLY A 142 10.42 -1.43 0.39
N ALA A 143 10.36 -2.46 -0.46
CA ALA A 143 10.52 -3.84 -0.02
C ALA A 143 11.94 -4.11 0.51
N GLU A 144 12.98 -3.63 -0.17
CA GLU A 144 14.38 -3.76 0.24
C GLU A 144 14.66 -3.06 1.57
N ILE A 145 14.14 -1.85 1.74
CA ILE A 145 14.27 -1.10 2.99
C ILE A 145 13.57 -1.82 4.14
N ALA A 146 12.35 -2.30 3.93
CA ALA A 146 11.60 -3.02 4.96
C ALA A 146 12.22 -4.39 5.29
N ALA A 147 12.84 -5.05 4.31
CA ALA A 147 13.57 -6.31 4.49
C ALA A 147 14.96 -6.13 5.10
N GLY A 148 15.51 -4.91 5.10
CA GLY A 148 16.88 -4.61 5.56
C GLY A 148 17.98 -5.21 4.66
N ARG A 149 17.66 -5.62 3.43
CA ARG A 149 18.58 -6.23 2.47
C ARG A 149 18.14 -6.01 1.03
N SER A 150 19.05 -6.16 0.09
CA SER A 150 18.72 -6.24 -1.33
C SER A 150 17.90 -7.51 -1.63
N LEU A 151 17.03 -7.42 -2.60
CA LEU A 151 16.18 -8.50 -3.07
C LEU A 151 16.63 -8.95 -4.47
N ASP A 152 16.79 -10.25 -4.63
CA ASP A 152 17.13 -10.85 -5.94
C ASP A 152 15.88 -10.90 -6.83
N GLU A 153 14.71 -11.12 -6.21
CA GLU A 153 13.45 -11.21 -6.92
C GLU A 153 13.08 -9.86 -7.56
N PRO A 154 12.79 -9.81 -8.86
CA PRO A 154 12.35 -8.60 -9.51
C PRO A 154 10.88 -8.26 -9.19
N TRP A 155 10.07 -9.26 -8.83
CA TRP A 155 8.65 -9.23 -8.45
C TRP A 155 8.21 -10.62 -7.98
N GLY A 156 7.01 -10.72 -7.40
CA GLY A 156 6.43 -11.95 -6.91
C GLY A 156 6.52 -12.11 -5.40
N GLN A 157 6.35 -13.32 -4.91
CA GLN A 157 6.48 -13.62 -3.50
C GLN A 157 7.95 -13.50 -3.07
N LEU A 158 8.21 -12.75 -2.00
CA LEU A 158 9.54 -12.55 -1.48
C LEU A 158 9.92 -13.71 -0.56
N VAL A 159 10.88 -14.53 -1.03
CA VAL A 159 11.34 -15.70 -0.27
C VAL A 159 12.16 -15.27 0.95
N GLY A 160 11.81 -15.83 2.12
CA GLY A 160 12.50 -15.52 3.36
C GLY A 160 12.26 -14.09 3.90
N VAL A 161 11.30 -13.36 3.33
CA VAL A 161 10.85 -12.07 3.84
C VAL A 161 9.45 -12.20 4.42
N ALA A 162 9.32 -11.96 5.73
CA ALA A 162 8.05 -11.92 6.41
C ALA A 162 8.04 -10.73 7.38
N LEU A 163 6.99 -9.93 7.32
CA LEU A 163 6.79 -8.81 8.23
C LEU A 163 5.66 -9.15 9.21
N GLY A 164 5.99 -9.18 10.52
CA GLY A 164 5.03 -9.60 11.54
C GLY A 164 4.48 -11.02 11.31
N GLY A 165 5.28 -11.93 10.73
CA GLY A 165 4.87 -13.28 10.35
C GLY A 165 3.99 -13.34 9.09
N ARG A 166 3.79 -12.24 8.38
CA ARG A 166 2.97 -12.16 7.15
C ARG A 166 3.85 -12.30 5.92
N PRO A 167 3.44 -13.10 4.91
CA PRO A 167 4.18 -13.22 3.67
C PRO A 167 4.24 -11.87 2.95
N CYS A 168 5.37 -11.62 2.31
CA CYS A 168 5.57 -10.39 1.53
C CYS A 168 5.57 -10.70 0.03
N PHE A 169 5.01 -9.78 -0.73
CA PHE A 169 4.95 -9.82 -2.18
C PHE A 169 5.44 -8.50 -2.76
N LEU A 170 6.13 -8.54 -3.88
CA LEU A 170 6.56 -7.36 -4.63
C LEU A 170 5.81 -7.30 -5.96
N MET A 171 5.16 -6.17 -6.22
CA MET A 171 4.54 -5.91 -7.52
C MET A 171 5.60 -5.70 -8.61
N PRO A 172 5.31 -6.07 -9.88
CA PRO A 172 6.14 -5.66 -11.00
C PRO A 172 6.28 -4.15 -11.06
N GLY A 173 7.50 -3.66 -11.24
CA GLY A 173 7.79 -2.22 -11.31
C GLY A 173 6.97 -1.50 -12.40
N PRO A 174 6.76 -0.18 -12.30
CA PRO A 174 5.90 0.56 -13.23
C PRO A 174 6.36 0.51 -14.70
N TYR A 175 7.64 0.21 -14.92
CA TYR A 175 8.27 0.11 -16.25
C TYR A 175 8.63 -1.34 -16.64
N ALA A 176 8.18 -2.34 -15.88
CA ALA A 176 8.44 -3.74 -16.20
C ALA A 176 7.83 -4.12 -17.57
N PRO A 177 8.48 -5.01 -18.35
CA PRO A 177 7.93 -5.54 -19.58
C PRO A 177 6.56 -6.21 -19.37
N THR A 178 5.71 -6.15 -20.38
CA THR A 178 4.32 -6.65 -20.31
C THR A 178 4.24 -8.09 -19.82
N GLU A 179 5.08 -8.97 -20.37
CA GLU A 179 5.12 -10.38 -19.96
C GLU A 179 5.40 -10.56 -18.46
N GLN A 180 6.35 -9.81 -17.91
CA GLN A 180 6.63 -9.83 -16.47
C GLN A 180 5.48 -9.26 -15.65
N VAL A 181 4.81 -8.24 -16.17
CA VAL A 181 3.61 -7.68 -15.53
C VAL A 181 2.53 -8.75 -15.47
N ASP A 182 2.22 -9.42 -16.57
CA ASP A 182 1.17 -10.45 -16.64
C ASP A 182 1.44 -11.62 -15.69
N GLN A 183 2.68 -12.09 -15.65
CA GLN A 183 3.10 -13.16 -14.72
C GLN A 183 2.95 -12.70 -13.26
N GLY A 184 3.45 -11.52 -12.92
CA GLY A 184 3.37 -10.98 -11.56
C GLY A 184 1.92 -10.72 -11.11
N LEU A 185 1.07 -10.23 -12.01
CA LEU A 185 -0.35 -10.02 -11.71
C LEU A 185 -1.12 -11.32 -11.53
N ASN A 186 -0.78 -12.39 -12.29
CA ASN A 186 -1.35 -13.72 -12.09
C ASN A 186 -0.98 -14.28 -10.71
N LEU A 187 0.27 -14.13 -10.28
CA LEU A 187 0.69 -14.55 -8.94
C LEU A 187 -0.03 -13.75 -7.85
N LEU A 188 -0.17 -12.43 -8.02
CA LEU A 188 -0.90 -11.59 -7.07
C LEU A 188 -2.39 -11.96 -6.99
N ARG A 189 -3.03 -12.27 -8.12
CA ARG A 189 -4.41 -12.77 -8.16
C ARG A 189 -4.54 -14.07 -7.36
N ASN A 190 -3.63 -15.02 -7.57
CA ASN A 190 -3.64 -16.30 -6.86
C ASN A 190 -3.42 -16.10 -5.35
N LEU A 191 -2.51 -15.20 -4.96
CA LEU A 191 -2.30 -14.82 -3.57
C LEU A 191 -3.60 -14.27 -2.97
N ALA A 192 -4.23 -13.30 -3.63
CA ALA A 192 -5.49 -12.71 -3.15
C ALA A 192 -6.62 -13.75 -3.02
N ALA A 193 -6.70 -14.70 -3.96
CA ALA A 193 -7.71 -15.76 -3.94
C ALA A 193 -7.46 -16.81 -2.83
N SER A 194 -6.23 -16.96 -2.37
CA SER A 194 -5.85 -17.90 -1.30
C SER A 194 -6.11 -17.38 0.10
N LEU A 195 -6.35 -16.08 0.25
CA LEU A 195 -6.56 -15.47 1.55
C LEU A 195 -8.00 -15.67 2.04
N PRO A 196 -8.21 -16.00 3.32
CA PRO A 196 -9.53 -16.19 3.92
C PRO A 196 -10.21 -14.84 4.21
N VAL A 197 -10.27 -13.95 3.23
CA VAL A 197 -10.95 -12.67 3.41
C VAL A 197 -12.44 -12.91 3.45
N ASP A 198 -13.08 -12.55 4.56
CA ASP A 198 -14.55 -12.51 4.63
C ASP A 198 -15.05 -11.53 3.56
N ARG A 199 -15.58 -12.10 2.47
CA ARG A 199 -16.26 -11.30 1.45
C ARG A 199 -17.61 -10.86 2.02
N PRO A 200 -18.01 -9.59 1.77
CA PRO A 200 -19.31 -9.09 2.25
C PRO A 200 -20.48 -9.85 1.68
#